data_9723554958a11b7b714f4d7677586dd4
#
_entry.id   9723554958a11b7b714f4d7677586dd4
#
_cell.length_a   1.000
_cell.length_b   1.000
_cell.length_c   1.000
_cell.angle_alpha   90.00
_cell.angle_beta   90.00
_cell.angle_gamma   90.00
#
_symmetry.space_group_name_H-M   'P 1'
#
loop_
_entity.id
_entity.type
_entity.pdbx_description
1 polymer ?
#
loop_
_entity_poly.entity_id
_entity_poly.type
_entity_poly.pdbx_seq_one_letter_code
_entity_poly.pdbx_strand_id
1 'polypeptide(L)'
;MSFKRYIVFIAILLGLTALAQVQSGKASYYAKKFSGRRTASGERLHHDSLTCAHRTYPFGTLLKVTNPANGKEVIVRVTDRGPYVKGRIIDLSVRAARELGIIAQGIAPVTVERYDPTAVPFRPEDFIDLPEFDIGTNEGADTNPIWKELRDQYKQKQQKEK
;
A
#
# COMPACT_ATOMS: atom_id res chain seq x y z
N MET A 1 22.73 16.82 -36.77
CA MET A 1 22.46 15.95 -35.58
C MET A 1 20.99 16.07 -35.20
N SER A 2 20.28 14.96 -35.19
CA SER A 2 18.82 14.90 -35.36
C SER A 2 18.05 15.30 -34.09
N PHE A 3 17.14 16.23 -34.22
CA PHE A 3 16.16 16.70 -33.21
C PHE A 3 15.42 15.55 -32.48
N LYS A 4 15.27 14.40 -33.15
CA LYS A 4 14.69 13.15 -32.59
C LYS A 4 15.49 12.57 -31.42
N ARG A 5 16.81 12.80 -31.35
CA ARG A 5 17.65 12.26 -30.26
C ARG A 5 17.43 13.03 -28.94
N TYR A 6 17.12 14.31 -29.00
CA TYR A 6 16.85 15.13 -27.79
C TYR A 6 15.47 14.81 -27.18
N ILE A 7 14.47 14.47 -28.00
CA ILE A 7 13.14 14.09 -27.51
C ILE A 7 13.20 12.79 -26.70
N VAL A 8 14.01 11.82 -27.14
CA VAL A 8 14.18 10.55 -26.41
C VAL A 8 14.91 10.76 -25.08
N PHE A 9 15.92 11.63 -25.03
CA PHE A 9 16.60 11.95 -23.76
C PHE A 9 15.72 12.70 -22.78
N ILE A 10 14.87 13.63 -23.25
CA ILE A 10 13.91 14.35 -22.41
C ILE A 10 12.83 13.40 -21.86
N ALA A 11 12.35 12.45 -22.68
CA ALA A 11 11.37 11.43 -22.23
C ALA A 11 11.96 10.48 -21.17
N ILE A 12 13.23 10.13 -21.26
CA ILE A 12 13.92 9.30 -20.26
C ILE A 12 14.14 10.08 -18.96
N LEU A 13 14.40 11.40 -19.04
CA LEU A 13 14.59 12.23 -17.84
C LEU A 13 13.28 12.48 -17.07
N LEU A 14 12.12 12.47 -17.75
CA LEU A 14 10.80 12.65 -17.13
C LEU A 14 10.23 11.35 -16.53
N GLY A 15 10.80 10.18 -16.85
CA GLY A 15 10.34 8.88 -16.37
C GLY A 15 10.88 8.47 -14.99
N LEU A 16 11.78 9.24 -14.36
CA LEU A 16 12.56 8.75 -13.22
C LEU A 16 12.15 9.33 -11.85
N THR A 17 10.96 9.85 -11.66
CA THR A 17 10.58 10.45 -10.36
C THR A 17 9.28 9.89 -9.77
N ALA A 18 9.14 8.57 -9.73
CA ALA A 18 8.23 7.93 -8.79
C ALA A 18 8.98 7.51 -7.51
N LEU A 19 9.85 8.38 -6.99
CA LEU A 19 10.36 8.24 -5.63
C LEU A 19 9.18 8.37 -4.67
N ALA A 20 8.93 7.35 -3.87
CA ALA A 20 7.97 7.42 -2.79
C ALA A 20 8.28 8.66 -1.94
N GLN A 21 7.47 9.71 -2.07
CA GLN A 21 7.71 10.99 -1.40
C GLN A 21 7.37 10.83 0.08
N VAL A 22 8.38 10.58 0.90
CA VAL A 22 8.26 10.55 2.35
C VAL A 22 8.15 12.00 2.85
N GLN A 23 7.07 12.29 3.57
CA GLN A 23 6.85 13.59 4.20
C GLN A 23 7.08 13.48 5.70
N SER A 24 7.85 14.39 6.29
CA SER A 24 8.07 14.47 7.72
C SER A 24 7.37 15.69 8.32
N GLY A 25 6.75 15.51 9.47
CA GLY A 25 6.04 16.60 10.16
C GLY A 25 5.36 16.11 11.42
N LYS A 26 4.34 16.85 11.89
CA LYS A 26 3.57 16.46 13.08
C LYS A 26 2.22 15.89 12.70
N ALA A 27 1.81 14.82 13.38
CA ALA A 27 0.45 14.31 13.40
C ALA A 27 -0.31 14.81 14.61
N SER A 28 -1.62 15.02 14.47
CA SER A 28 -2.58 15.08 15.55
C SER A 28 -3.76 14.16 15.27
N TYR A 29 -4.82 14.19 16.08
CA TYR A 29 -6.03 13.43 15.83
C TYR A 29 -7.28 14.25 16.11
N TYR A 30 -8.40 13.83 15.53
CA TYR A 30 -9.69 14.49 15.70
C TYR A 30 -10.21 14.38 17.13
N ALA A 31 -10.68 15.51 17.67
CA ALA A 31 -11.41 15.51 18.93
C ALA A 31 -12.73 14.71 18.81
N LYS A 32 -13.14 14.02 19.88
CA LYS A 32 -14.34 13.15 19.92
C LYS A 32 -15.62 13.85 19.43
N LYS A 33 -15.75 15.17 19.65
CA LYS A 33 -16.89 15.98 19.22
C LYS A 33 -17.11 16.04 17.71
N PHE A 34 -16.12 15.62 16.90
CA PHE A 34 -16.23 15.58 15.45
C PHE A 34 -16.80 14.27 14.91
N SER A 35 -17.12 13.31 15.77
CA SER A 35 -17.74 12.05 15.36
C SER A 35 -19.03 12.30 14.59
N GLY A 36 -19.23 11.60 13.48
CA GLY A 36 -20.40 11.71 12.64
C GLY A 36 -20.43 12.93 11.70
N ARG A 37 -19.52 13.91 11.83
CA ARG A 37 -19.44 15.03 10.89
C ARG A 37 -19.04 14.55 9.49
N ARG A 38 -19.55 15.24 8.47
CA ARG A 38 -19.10 15.00 7.09
C ARG A 38 -17.67 15.50 6.91
N THR A 39 -16.84 14.66 6.32
CA THR A 39 -15.48 14.96 5.85
C THR A 39 -15.55 15.61 4.46
N ALA A 40 -14.43 16.12 3.97
CA ALA A 40 -14.34 16.72 2.64
C ALA A 40 -14.58 15.73 1.50
N SER A 41 -14.43 14.42 1.71
CA SER A 41 -14.82 13.37 0.74
C SER A 41 -16.34 13.11 0.73
N GLY A 42 -17.10 13.68 1.67
CA GLY A 42 -18.54 13.43 1.83
C GLY A 42 -18.87 12.28 2.79
N GLU A 43 -17.89 11.47 3.19
CA GLU A 43 -18.06 10.41 4.18
C GLU A 43 -18.27 10.98 5.60
N ARG A 44 -18.82 10.16 6.50
CA ARG A 44 -18.89 10.53 7.92
C ARG A 44 -17.64 10.11 8.67
N LEU A 45 -17.14 11.00 9.50
CA LEU A 45 -15.99 10.69 10.38
C LEU A 45 -16.41 9.68 11.44
N HIS A 46 -15.76 8.52 11.43
CA HIS A 46 -15.88 7.50 12.46
C HIS A 46 -14.53 7.32 13.16
N HIS A 47 -14.54 7.46 14.50
CA HIS A 47 -13.31 7.36 15.27
C HIS A 47 -12.70 5.95 15.30
N ASP A 48 -13.50 4.91 15.02
CA ASP A 48 -13.07 3.52 14.96
C ASP A 48 -12.56 3.08 13.57
N SER A 49 -12.61 3.99 12.58
CA SER A 49 -12.05 3.76 11.24
C SER A 49 -10.60 4.18 11.19
N LEU A 50 -9.80 3.54 10.31
CA LEU A 50 -8.43 3.96 10.01
C LEU A 50 -8.43 4.99 8.88
N THR A 51 -8.76 6.24 9.23
CA THR A 51 -8.88 7.36 8.29
C THR A 51 -8.09 8.57 8.76
N CYS A 52 -7.81 9.47 7.83
CA CYS A 52 -7.08 10.70 8.11
C CYS A 52 -7.51 11.87 7.22
N ALA A 53 -7.14 13.09 7.66
CA ALA A 53 -7.06 14.27 6.80
C ALA A 53 -5.64 14.46 6.30
N HIS A 54 -5.52 14.78 5.01
CA HIS A 54 -4.27 15.21 4.40
C HIS A 54 -4.54 16.32 3.37
N ARG A 55 -3.56 17.27 3.23
CA ARG A 55 -3.78 18.47 2.40
C ARG A 55 -3.85 18.16 0.91
N THR A 56 -2.98 17.32 0.41
CA THR A 56 -2.72 17.18 -1.04
C THR A 56 -3.00 15.81 -1.60
N TYR A 57 -2.83 14.72 -0.84
CA TYR A 57 -3.09 13.38 -1.37
C TYR A 57 -4.56 13.22 -1.76
N PRO A 58 -4.87 12.58 -2.92
CA PRO A 58 -6.25 12.29 -3.33
C PRO A 58 -7.05 11.54 -2.27
N PHE A 59 -8.37 11.73 -2.24
CA PHE A 59 -9.24 10.91 -1.40
C PHE A 59 -9.12 9.43 -1.80
N GLY A 60 -9.21 8.55 -0.82
CA GLY A 60 -9.02 7.12 -1.02
C GLY A 60 -7.57 6.64 -0.98
N THR A 61 -6.58 7.54 -1.12
CA THR A 61 -5.17 7.16 -1.02
C THR A 61 -4.87 6.54 0.34
N LEU A 62 -4.15 5.42 0.34
CA LEU A 62 -3.61 4.81 1.55
C LEU A 62 -2.26 5.43 1.88
N LEU A 63 -2.08 5.78 3.14
CA LEU A 63 -0.85 6.36 3.67
C LEU A 63 -0.35 5.49 4.81
N LYS A 64 0.92 5.14 4.77
CA LYS A 64 1.64 4.56 5.90
C LYS A 64 2.18 5.70 6.75
N VAL A 65 1.80 5.72 8.00
CA VAL A 65 2.22 6.71 8.99
C VAL A 65 3.08 6.01 10.03
N THR A 66 4.31 6.45 10.20
CA THR A 66 5.27 5.89 11.15
C THR A 66 5.58 6.91 12.22
N ASN A 67 5.55 6.49 13.48
CA ASN A 67 6.00 7.28 14.62
C ASN A 67 7.46 6.90 14.95
N PRO A 68 8.45 7.74 14.65
CA PRO A 68 9.86 7.41 14.85
C PRO A 68 10.25 7.27 16.34
N ALA A 69 9.46 7.82 17.27
CA ALA A 69 9.77 7.74 18.70
C ALA A 69 9.51 6.34 19.29
N ASN A 70 8.61 5.55 18.71
CA ASN A 70 8.26 4.22 19.22
C ASN A 70 8.25 3.12 18.15
N GLY A 71 8.58 3.45 16.90
CA GLY A 71 8.61 2.53 15.77
C GLY A 71 7.24 2.01 15.30
N LYS A 72 6.13 2.49 15.89
CA LYS A 72 4.79 2.03 15.47
C LYS A 72 4.38 2.63 14.15
N GLU A 73 3.64 1.83 13.38
CA GLU A 73 3.11 2.19 12.07
C GLU A 73 1.60 1.95 12.03
N VAL A 74 0.92 2.72 11.20
CA VAL A 74 -0.50 2.54 10.91
C VAL A 74 -0.77 2.92 9.46
N ILE A 75 -1.59 2.13 8.78
CA ILE A 75 -2.08 2.45 7.43
C ILE A 75 -3.44 3.11 7.56
N VAL A 76 -3.58 4.31 6.96
CA VAL A 76 -4.81 5.11 7.02
C VAL A 76 -5.23 5.57 5.64
N ARG A 77 -6.55 5.70 5.44
CA ARG A 77 -7.14 6.18 4.19
C ARG A 77 -7.46 7.68 4.28
N VAL A 78 -7.08 8.43 3.25
CA VAL A 78 -7.40 9.86 3.15
C VAL A 78 -8.89 10.06 2.85
N THR A 79 -9.62 10.69 3.77
CA THR A 79 -11.04 10.99 3.63
C THR A 79 -11.36 12.46 3.84
N ASP A 80 -10.40 13.25 4.33
CA ASP A 80 -10.63 14.64 4.67
C ASP A 80 -9.48 15.55 4.24
N ARG A 81 -9.71 16.87 4.31
CA ARG A 81 -8.73 17.91 4.00
C ARG A 81 -8.23 18.60 5.26
N GLY A 82 -6.98 18.93 5.27
CA GLY A 82 -6.25 19.49 6.42
C GLY A 82 -5.06 18.59 6.78
N PRO A 83 -4.39 18.87 7.92
CA PRO A 83 -4.54 20.06 8.78
C PRO A 83 -4.02 21.35 8.14
N TYR A 84 -4.64 22.49 8.49
CA TYR A 84 -4.21 23.81 8.04
C TYR A 84 -3.33 24.56 9.09
N VAL A 85 -3.00 23.87 10.17
CA VAL A 85 -2.12 24.37 11.23
C VAL A 85 -0.66 24.15 10.81
N LYS A 86 0.18 25.19 10.99
CA LYS A 86 1.60 25.15 10.64
C LYS A 86 2.33 24.00 11.37
N GLY A 87 3.12 23.25 10.64
CA GLY A 87 3.91 22.12 11.15
C GLY A 87 3.17 20.80 11.27
N ARG A 88 1.83 20.77 11.21
CA ARG A 88 1.07 19.54 11.11
C ARG A 88 0.88 19.15 9.65
N ILE A 89 1.02 17.85 9.36
CA ILE A 89 0.88 17.30 8.00
C ILE A 89 -0.29 16.34 7.88
N ILE A 90 -0.75 15.74 8.98
CA ILE A 90 -1.82 14.75 9.00
C ILE A 90 -2.63 14.84 10.29
N ASP A 91 -3.97 14.67 10.19
CA ASP A 91 -4.86 14.50 11.33
C ASP A 91 -5.50 13.12 11.25
N LEU A 92 -5.33 12.30 12.29
CA LEU A 92 -5.73 10.90 12.35
C LEU A 92 -7.09 10.73 13.02
N SER A 93 -7.81 9.64 12.70
CA SER A 93 -8.90 9.15 13.53
C SER A 93 -8.37 8.74 14.90
N VAL A 94 -9.26 8.62 15.90
CA VAL A 94 -8.85 8.23 17.27
C VAL A 94 -8.26 6.83 17.29
N ARG A 95 -8.82 5.89 16.51
CA ARG A 95 -8.29 4.53 16.38
C ARG A 95 -6.86 4.53 15.82
N ALA A 96 -6.64 5.24 14.71
CA ALA A 96 -5.31 5.33 14.10
C ALA A 96 -4.29 5.96 15.08
N ALA A 97 -4.68 7.02 15.81
CA ALA A 97 -3.82 7.64 16.81
C ALA A 97 -3.50 6.70 17.98
N ARG A 98 -4.43 5.82 18.36
CA ARG A 98 -4.22 4.81 19.41
C ARG A 98 -3.22 3.75 18.93
N GLU A 99 -3.39 3.22 17.73
CA GLU A 99 -2.48 2.24 17.12
C GLU A 99 -1.06 2.82 16.98
N LEU A 100 -0.95 4.08 16.54
CA LEU A 100 0.32 4.80 16.42
C LEU A 100 0.95 5.18 17.79
N GLY A 101 0.17 5.10 18.88
CA GLY A 101 0.64 5.38 20.25
C GLY A 101 0.79 6.86 20.57
N ILE A 102 -0.02 7.76 19.97
CA ILE A 102 0.10 9.23 20.17
C ILE A 102 -1.03 9.83 20.99
N ILE A 103 -1.96 9.03 21.51
CA ILE A 103 -3.13 9.53 22.27
C ILE A 103 -2.73 10.37 23.48
N ALA A 104 -1.75 9.92 24.27
CA ALA A 104 -1.32 10.63 25.48
C ALA A 104 -0.63 11.97 25.17
N GLN A 105 0.10 12.04 24.07
CA GLN A 105 0.86 13.22 23.66
C GLN A 105 0.00 14.24 22.89
N GLY A 106 -1.07 13.79 22.27
CA GLY A 106 -1.95 14.63 21.44
C GLY A 106 -1.36 15.00 20.07
N ILE A 107 -0.08 15.35 20.03
CA ILE A 107 0.70 15.71 18.84
C ILE A 107 2.06 15.01 18.91
N ALA A 108 2.46 14.37 17.82
CA ALA A 108 3.74 13.67 17.73
C ALA A 108 4.42 13.88 16.36
N PRO A 109 5.75 13.83 16.29
CA PRO A 109 6.46 13.77 15.03
C PRO A 109 6.14 12.45 14.31
N VAL A 110 5.97 12.52 12.99
CA VAL A 110 5.69 11.34 12.16
C VAL A 110 6.34 11.48 10.80
N THR A 111 6.54 10.35 10.15
CA THR A 111 6.78 10.26 8.71
C THR A 111 5.54 9.69 8.03
N VAL A 112 5.23 10.19 6.85
CA VAL A 112 4.07 9.79 6.05
C VAL A 112 4.54 9.47 4.64
N GLU A 113 4.20 8.30 4.16
CA GLU A 113 4.46 7.87 2.79
C GLU A 113 3.22 7.24 2.16
N ARG A 114 3.13 7.28 0.84
CA ARG A 114 2.05 6.58 0.14
C ARG A 114 2.25 5.07 0.29
N TYR A 115 1.19 4.38 0.70
CA TYR A 115 1.16 2.94 0.79
C TYR A 115 0.51 2.35 -0.47
N ASP A 116 1.22 1.47 -1.14
CA ASP A 116 0.70 0.69 -2.26
C ASP A 116 0.58 -0.78 -1.82
N PRO A 117 -0.64 -1.30 -1.63
CA PRO A 117 -0.82 -2.69 -1.22
C PRO A 117 -0.39 -3.70 -2.30
N THR A 118 -0.20 -3.24 -3.55
CA THR A 118 0.24 -4.09 -4.66
C THR A 118 1.75 -4.10 -4.83
N ALA A 119 2.45 -3.15 -4.19
CA ALA A 119 3.89 -3.12 -4.15
C ALA A 119 4.38 -4.22 -3.19
N VAL A 120 4.48 -5.44 -3.67
CA VAL A 120 5.19 -6.51 -2.97
C VAL A 120 6.67 -6.17 -3.03
N PRO A 121 7.33 -5.91 -1.88
CA PRO A 121 8.78 -5.73 -1.90
C PRO A 121 9.39 -7.04 -2.45
N PHE A 122 10.10 -6.92 -3.57
CA PHE A 122 10.89 -8.04 -4.08
C PHE A 122 11.88 -8.45 -2.99
N ARG A 123 11.69 -9.62 -2.39
CA ARG A 123 12.67 -10.25 -1.52
C ARG A 123 13.54 -11.12 -2.40
N PRO A 124 14.87 -10.96 -2.34
CA PRO A 124 15.78 -11.84 -3.08
C PRO A 124 15.59 -13.32 -2.72
N GLU A 125 15.10 -13.61 -1.52
CA GLU A 125 14.75 -14.95 -1.05
C GLU A 125 13.44 -15.51 -1.64
N ASP A 126 12.62 -14.67 -2.25
CA ASP A 126 11.42 -15.09 -2.99
C ASP A 126 11.77 -15.60 -4.41
N PHE A 127 13.04 -15.88 -4.69
CA PHE A 127 13.40 -16.70 -5.82
C PHE A 127 12.75 -18.08 -5.60
N ILE A 128 11.54 -18.23 -6.15
CA ILE A 128 11.00 -19.56 -6.38
C ILE A 128 12.01 -20.20 -7.34
N ASP A 129 12.71 -21.21 -6.86
CA ASP A 129 13.49 -22.10 -7.73
C ASP A 129 12.47 -22.70 -8.70
N LEU A 130 12.28 -22.00 -9.82
CA LEU A 130 11.44 -22.52 -10.89
C LEU A 130 12.18 -23.75 -11.37
N PRO A 131 11.57 -24.95 -11.27
CA PRO A 131 12.19 -26.14 -11.83
C PRO A 131 12.53 -25.82 -13.29
N GLU A 132 13.75 -26.09 -13.66
CA GLU A 132 14.24 -25.88 -15.02
C GLU A 132 13.28 -26.58 -15.97
N PHE A 133 12.43 -25.80 -16.65
CA PHE A 133 11.53 -26.33 -17.64
C PHE A 133 12.39 -26.72 -18.84
N ASP A 134 12.70 -27.99 -18.93
CA ASP A 134 13.24 -28.56 -20.18
C ASP A 134 12.15 -28.47 -21.26
N ILE A 135 12.26 -27.44 -22.09
CA ILE A 135 11.36 -27.19 -23.22
C ILE A 135 11.61 -28.18 -24.36
N GLY A 136 12.55 -29.11 -24.19
CA GLY A 136 13.07 -29.97 -25.26
C GLY A 136 12.25 -31.22 -25.60
N THR A 137 11.47 -31.77 -24.68
CA THR A 137 10.71 -33.00 -24.94
C THR A 137 9.45 -33.07 -24.08
N ASN A 138 8.32 -33.48 -24.68
CA ASN A 138 7.07 -33.77 -23.98
C ASN A 138 7.12 -34.95 -22.99
N GLU A 139 8.31 -35.50 -22.72
CA GLU A 139 8.52 -36.65 -21.85
C GLU A 139 8.65 -36.30 -20.37
N GLY A 140 8.99 -35.01 -20.04
CA GLY A 140 9.15 -34.57 -18.65
C GLY A 140 7.85 -34.39 -17.87
N ALA A 141 6.70 -34.28 -18.50
CA ALA A 141 5.41 -34.06 -17.84
C ALA A 141 4.91 -35.29 -17.04
N ASP A 142 5.41 -36.49 -17.35
CA ASP A 142 4.95 -37.72 -16.72
C ASP A 142 5.76 -38.13 -15.48
N THR A 143 6.88 -37.47 -15.18
CA THR A 143 7.75 -37.83 -14.08
C THR A 143 7.46 -37.07 -12.77
N ASN A 144 6.66 -35.99 -12.82
CA ASN A 144 6.27 -35.28 -11.59
C ASN A 144 5.09 -35.99 -10.90
N PRO A 145 5.27 -36.55 -9.70
CA PRO A 145 4.23 -37.31 -8.98
C PRO A 145 2.94 -36.52 -8.76
N ILE A 146 3.05 -35.22 -8.56
CA ILE A 146 1.91 -34.31 -8.29
C ILE A 146 1.02 -34.18 -9.54
N TRP A 147 1.60 -34.04 -10.72
CA TRP A 147 0.84 -33.93 -11.96
C TRP A 147 0.15 -35.24 -12.34
N LYS A 148 0.77 -36.39 -12.03
CA LYS A 148 0.18 -37.70 -12.24
C LYS A 148 -1.04 -37.87 -11.37
N GLU A 149 -0.96 -37.54 -10.09
CA GLU A 149 -2.07 -37.64 -9.14
C GLU A 149 -3.24 -36.71 -9.51
N LEU A 150 -2.95 -35.45 -9.88
CA LEU A 150 -3.98 -34.50 -10.35
C LEU A 150 -4.69 -34.98 -11.63
N ARG A 151 -3.95 -35.56 -12.57
CA ARG A 151 -4.51 -36.12 -13.80
C ARG A 151 -5.42 -37.31 -13.53
N ASP A 152 -5.03 -38.17 -12.62
CA ASP A 152 -5.82 -39.36 -12.23
C ASP A 152 -7.10 -38.96 -11.48
N GLN A 153 -7.02 -37.96 -10.59
CA GLN A 153 -8.19 -37.36 -9.93
C GLN A 153 -9.16 -36.74 -10.95
N TYR A 154 -8.64 -36.00 -11.93
CA TYR A 154 -9.48 -35.40 -12.99
C TYR A 154 -10.17 -36.44 -13.85
N LYS A 155 -9.49 -37.54 -14.22
CA LYS A 155 -10.07 -38.64 -14.98
C LYS A 155 -11.17 -39.36 -14.18
N GLN A 156 -10.96 -39.60 -12.90
CA GLN A 156 -11.98 -40.26 -12.03
C GLN A 156 -13.23 -39.37 -11.88
N LYS A 157 -13.08 -38.04 -11.82
CA LYS A 157 -14.22 -37.13 -11.74
C LYS A 157 -15.06 -37.15 -13.01
N GLN A 158 -14.43 -37.18 -14.18
CA GLN A 158 -15.09 -37.24 -15.49
C GLN A 158 -15.84 -38.59 -15.71
N GLN A 159 -15.39 -39.67 -15.06
CA GLN A 159 -16.08 -40.99 -15.14
C GLN A 159 -17.28 -41.07 -14.22
N LYS A 160 -17.37 -40.27 -13.16
CA LYS A 160 -18.53 -40.26 -12.24
C LYS A 160 -19.66 -39.34 -12.71
N GLU A 161 -19.42 -38.49 -13.70
CA GLU A 161 -20.42 -37.57 -14.26
C GLU A 161 -21.05 -38.11 -15.58
N LYS A 162 -20.69 -39.34 -15.99
CA LYS A 162 -21.32 -40.07 -17.10
C LYS A 162 -22.22 -41.18 -16.54
#